data_4f7e0bb016f51bf30aa7d3696c414d71
#
_entry.id   4f7e0bb016f51bf30aa7d3696c414d71
#
_cell.length_a   1.000
_cell.length_b   1.000
_cell.length_c   1.000
_cell.angle_alpha   90.00
_cell.angle_beta   90.00
_cell.angle_gamma   90.00
#
_symmetry.space_group_name_H-M   'P 1'
#
loop_
_entity.id
_entity.type
_entity.pdbx_description
1 polymer ?
#
loop_
_entity_poly.entity_id
_entity_poly.type
_entity_poly.pdbx_seq_one_letter_code
_entity_poly.pdbx_strand_id
1 'polypeptide(L)'
;MNVVKAFCLFTLLGCFIGCKDDEKKKEQSFNNDLPIEIVGFEPQEVTSRTQLLIYGKNFGDDPSLIHLKLGGVDTKVVGCNNECLYCMVPRNSNKGTIEISIGDQTAMANDRFTYISNTQVTTLCGYVDETGRYEVKDGSFDECGLNCPAWLSIDPQNPNHIYMIEEANSIRLIDVEAKKMSTVITVGQMNITSPRTLSWSLTGDTLFVNNWADWEAAPISIVMLLRKEEFKKPHVLLSGRNHIIAAITHPKTGDIYFTQESGGGVYQYSISTGEVEQMFTIGGSWIWVYPYFHPSGDFAYILRPREGTILKSKFDKETNQLEAPSVFAGNWNWGHREGVGTNANMGVLWQGAFVKNEEYANQHKEDIYDFYVADGELWGTHPGDLIWR
;
A
#
# COMPACT_ATOMS: atom_id res chain seq x y z
N MET A 1 48.51 3.32 -20.16
CA MET A 1 49.42 3.20 -19.01
C MET A 1 48.77 2.19 -18.08
N ASN A 2 49.31 0.98 -18.14
CA ASN A 2 48.77 -0.24 -17.53
C ASN A 2 49.01 -0.25 -16.01
N VAL A 3 47.96 -0.58 -15.23
CA VAL A 3 48.14 -1.02 -13.84
C VAL A 3 47.63 -2.44 -13.73
N VAL A 4 48.59 -3.30 -13.49
CA VAL A 4 48.50 -4.78 -13.36
C VAL A 4 47.82 -5.10 -12.03
N LYS A 5 46.73 -5.90 -12.06
CA LYS A 5 46.15 -6.54 -10.85
C LYS A 5 46.99 -7.78 -10.52
N ALA A 6 47.62 -7.77 -9.36
CA ALA A 6 48.28 -8.94 -8.80
C ALA A 6 47.25 -9.90 -8.17
N PHE A 7 47.18 -11.10 -8.72
CA PHE A 7 46.43 -12.24 -8.19
C PHE A 7 47.37 -13.00 -7.24
N CYS A 8 47.08 -13.00 -5.94
CA CYS A 8 47.80 -13.89 -5.00
C CYS A 8 47.09 -15.24 -4.96
N LEU A 9 47.70 -16.20 -5.62
CA LEU A 9 47.37 -17.63 -5.57
C LEU A 9 48.03 -18.22 -4.32
N PHE A 10 47.26 -18.61 -3.29
CA PHE A 10 47.78 -19.37 -2.15
C PHE A 10 47.63 -20.84 -2.45
N THR A 11 48.79 -21.49 -2.68
CA THR A 11 48.96 -22.93 -2.81
C THR A 11 48.81 -23.60 -1.45
N LEU A 12 47.85 -24.52 -1.36
CA LEU A 12 47.76 -25.48 -0.24
C LEU A 12 48.91 -26.48 -0.30
N LEU A 13 49.76 -26.49 0.71
CA LEU A 13 50.68 -27.60 0.95
C LEU A 13 50.26 -28.27 2.26
N GLY A 14 49.79 -29.49 2.17
CA GLY A 14 49.34 -30.27 3.31
C GLY A 14 50.52 -30.71 4.21
N CYS A 15 50.29 -30.62 5.50
CA CYS A 15 50.99 -31.43 6.49
C CYS A 15 49.94 -32.07 7.40
N PHE A 16 49.72 -33.36 7.20
CA PHE A 16 49.08 -34.21 8.20
C PHE A 16 50.03 -34.38 9.38
N ILE A 17 49.71 -33.75 10.50
CA ILE A 17 50.21 -34.20 11.81
C ILE A 17 48.97 -34.32 12.68
N GLY A 18 48.60 -35.55 13.00
CA GLY A 18 47.56 -35.83 13.97
C GLY A 18 48.02 -35.45 15.36
N CYS A 19 47.23 -34.65 16.03
CA CYS A 19 47.15 -34.63 17.49
C CYS A 19 45.66 -34.69 17.84
N LYS A 20 45.32 -35.77 18.53
CA LYS A 20 44.11 -35.84 19.36
C LYS A 20 44.28 -34.84 20.47
N ASP A 21 43.42 -33.86 20.52
CA ASP A 21 42.97 -33.27 21.77
C ASP A 21 41.49 -32.92 21.55
N ASP A 22 40.65 -33.78 22.09
CA ASP A 22 39.25 -33.46 22.35
C ASP A 22 39.20 -32.39 23.44
N GLU A 23 39.54 -31.16 23.12
CA GLU A 23 39.08 -30.03 23.92
C GLU A 23 37.58 -29.94 23.73
N LYS A 24 36.83 -30.46 24.71
CA LYS A 24 35.42 -30.12 24.91
C LYS A 24 35.34 -28.60 24.91
N LYS A 25 34.84 -27.99 23.81
CA LYS A 25 34.39 -26.60 23.84
C LYS A 25 33.50 -26.47 25.07
N LYS A 26 33.95 -25.73 26.07
CA LYS A 26 33.09 -25.31 27.18
C LYS A 26 31.93 -24.57 26.56
N GLU A 27 30.75 -25.13 26.67
CA GLU A 27 29.49 -24.40 26.41
C GLU A 27 29.55 -23.12 27.25
N GLN A 28 29.60 -21.97 26.59
CA GLN A 28 29.60 -20.67 27.24
C GLN A 28 28.14 -20.18 27.26
N SER A 29 27.40 -20.61 28.28
CA SER A 29 26.04 -20.12 28.49
C SER A 29 26.05 -18.62 28.83
N PHE A 30 24.94 -17.95 28.50
CA PHE A 30 24.68 -16.56 28.89
C PHE A 30 24.87 -16.40 30.42
N ASN A 31 25.56 -15.35 30.81
CA ASN A 31 25.82 -15.03 32.23
C ASN A 31 25.04 -13.78 32.65
N ASN A 32 24.06 -13.93 33.53
CA ASN A 32 23.25 -12.81 34.03
C ASN A 32 24.03 -11.71 34.79
N ASP A 33 25.20 -12.03 35.32
CA ASP A 33 26.05 -11.09 36.07
C ASP A 33 26.93 -10.22 35.16
N LEU A 34 27.00 -10.51 33.85
CA LEU A 34 27.77 -9.76 32.87
C LEU A 34 26.83 -9.05 31.90
N PRO A 35 27.14 -7.80 31.50
CA PRO A 35 26.33 -7.11 30.51
C PRO A 35 26.43 -7.73 29.11
N ILE A 36 25.37 -7.62 28.33
CA ILE A 36 25.40 -7.84 26.90
C ILE A 36 26.07 -6.64 26.25
N GLU A 37 27.10 -6.86 25.42
CA GLU A 37 27.75 -5.84 24.63
C GLU A 37 27.61 -6.14 23.14
N ILE A 38 27.18 -5.17 22.32
CA ILE A 38 27.25 -5.22 20.87
C ILE A 38 28.44 -4.38 20.45
N VAL A 39 29.46 -5.01 19.86
CA VAL A 39 30.73 -4.36 19.47
C VAL A 39 30.67 -3.88 18.03
N GLY A 40 29.97 -4.61 17.16
CA GLY A 40 29.84 -4.28 15.76
C GLY A 40 29.03 -5.31 14.99
N PHE A 41 28.92 -5.09 13.69
CA PHE A 41 28.21 -6.00 12.80
C PHE A 41 28.73 -5.87 11.37
N GLU A 42 28.50 -6.89 10.55
CA GLU A 42 28.78 -6.89 9.11
C GLU A 42 27.81 -7.75 8.30
N PRO A 43 27.49 -7.36 7.04
CA PRO A 43 27.93 -6.14 6.35
C PRO A 43 27.22 -4.87 6.85
N GLN A 44 27.78 -3.69 6.56
CA GLN A 44 27.19 -2.39 6.92
C GLN A 44 26.02 -2.01 6.00
N GLU A 45 26.01 -2.48 4.76
CA GLU A 45 24.93 -2.32 3.78
C GLU A 45 24.25 -3.65 3.56
N VAL A 46 22.93 -3.68 3.73
CA VAL A 46 22.15 -4.91 3.70
C VAL A 46 20.88 -4.74 2.85
N THR A 47 20.41 -5.84 2.29
CA THR A 47 19.09 -5.98 1.68
C THR A 47 18.27 -7.00 2.49
N SER A 48 17.01 -7.19 2.14
CA SER A 48 16.22 -8.31 2.66
C SER A 48 16.93 -9.66 2.37
N ARG A 49 17.01 -10.53 3.38
CA ARG A 49 17.69 -11.83 3.36
C ARG A 49 19.22 -11.76 3.27
N THR A 50 19.84 -10.60 3.47
CA THR A 50 21.28 -10.52 3.67
C THR A 50 21.64 -11.27 4.96
N GLN A 51 22.71 -12.04 4.91
CA GLN A 51 23.32 -12.65 6.09
C GLN A 51 24.00 -11.55 6.91
N LEU A 52 23.62 -11.41 8.17
CA LEU A 52 24.21 -10.43 9.09
C LEU A 52 24.87 -11.15 10.25
N LEU A 53 26.11 -10.81 10.49
CA LEU A 53 26.87 -11.21 11.65
C LEU A 53 26.91 -10.05 12.64
N ILE A 54 26.58 -10.31 13.89
CA ILE A 54 26.61 -9.32 14.97
C ILE A 54 27.63 -9.79 15.99
N TYR A 55 28.65 -8.99 16.20
CA TYR A 55 29.77 -9.27 17.11
C TYR A 55 29.55 -8.59 18.45
N GLY A 56 29.90 -9.28 19.53
CA GLY A 56 29.69 -8.76 20.85
C GLY A 56 30.26 -9.63 21.96
N LYS A 57 29.64 -9.57 23.12
CA LYS A 57 29.99 -10.38 24.28
C LYS A 57 28.75 -10.80 25.06
N ASN A 58 28.87 -11.95 25.70
CA ASN A 58 27.84 -12.50 26.60
C ASN A 58 26.51 -12.83 25.90
N PHE A 59 26.58 -13.33 24.67
CA PHE A 59 25.37 -13.76 23.95
C PHE A 59 24.90 -15.17 24.32
N GLY A 60 25.82 -16.00 24.87
CA GLY A 60 25.58 -17.43 25.08
C GLY A 60 25.61 -18.22 23.77
N ASP A 61 25.25 -19.49 23.83
CA ASP A 61 25.27 -20.46 22.74
C ASP A 61 23.90 -21.05 22.39
N ASP A 62 22.83 -20.60 23.06
CA ASP A 62 21.45 -20.99 22.78
C ASP A 62 20.69 -19.89 22.05
N PRO A 63 20.49 -20.01 20.72
CA PRO A 63 19.78 -18.99 19.94
C PRO A 63 18.29 -18.85 20.29
N SER A 64 17.71 -19.83 21.01
CA SER A 64 16.30 -19.78 21.42
C SER A 64 16.03 -18.80 22.55
N LEU A 65 17.05 -18.43 23.30
CA LEU A 65 16.98 -17.47 24.41
C LEU A 65 17.17 -16.02 23.95
N ILE A 66 17.55 -15.82 22.69
CA ILE A 66 17.90 -14.51 22.16
C ILE A 66 16.75 -13.90 21.39
N HIS A 67 16.24 -12.77 21.86
CA HIS A 67 15.28 -11.93 21.15
C HIS A 67 16.06 -10.84 20.39
N LEU A 68 16.05 -10.93 19.06
CA LEU A 68 16.73 -9.99 18.17
C LEU A 68 15.71 -9.19 17.39
N LYS A 69 15.89 -7.85 17.35
CA LYS A 69 15.17 -6.96 16.44
C LYS A 69 16.14 -6.23 15.53
N LEU A 70 15.88 -6.32 14.22
CA LEU A 70 16.60 -5.58 13.19
C LEU A 70 15.70 -4.53 12.57
N GLY A 71 16.06 -3.25 12.69
CA GLY A 71 15.23 -2.15 12.22
C GLY A 71 13.86 -2.05 12.91
N GLY A 72 13.71 -2.66 14.09
CA GLY A 72 12.44 -2.79 14.82
C GLY A 72 11.62 -4.04 14.46
N VAL A 73 12.10 -4.89 13.53
CA VAL A 73 11.43 -6.13 13.10
C VAL A 73 12.01 -7.32 13.87
N ASP A 74 11.13 -8.12 14.49
CA ASP A 74 11.54 -9.35 15.18
C ASP A 74 12.22 -10.31 14.20
N THR A 75 13.40 -10.77 14.57
CA THR A 75 14.31 -11.52 13.71
C THR A 75 14.78 -12.80 14.39
N LYS A 76 14.67 -13.91 13.68
CA LYS A 76 15.16 -15.19 14.18
C LYS A 76 16.70 -15.23 14.14
N VAL A 77 17.31 -15.54 15.28
CA VAL A 77 18.73 -15.92 15.33
C VAL A 77 18.86 -17.33 14.76
N VAL A 78 19.72 -17.49 13.75
CA VAL A 78 19.95 -18.76 13.07
C VAL A 78 21.01 -19.58 13.81
N GLY A 79 22.00 -18.90 14.37
CA GLY A 79 23.04 -19.49 15.18
C GLY A 79 23.75 -18.44 16.02
N CYS A 80 24.35 -18.89 17.12
CA CYS A 80 25.12 -18.00 18.01
C CYS A 80 26.28 -18.75 18.67
N ASN A 81 27.21 -17.95 19.14
CA ASN A 81 28.14 -18.27 20.20
C ASN A 81 28.26 -17.02 21.09
N ASN A 82 29.02 -17.15 22.19
CA ASN A 82 29.12 -16.06 23.17
C ASN A 82 29.62 -14.70 22.61
N GLU A 83 30.19 -14.68 21.42
CA GLU A 83 30.83 -13.50 20.81
C GLU A 83 30.22 -13.10 19.45
N CYS A 84 29.39 -13.96 18.86
CA CYS A 84 28.83 -13.71 17.55
C CYS A 84 27.43 -14.30 17.39
N LEU A 85 26.51 -13.52 16.79
CA LEU A 85 25.20 -13.95 16.35
C LEU A 85 25.17 -13.97 14.83
N TYR A 86 24.50 -14.98 14.28
CA TYR A 86 24.17 -15.09 12.87
C TYR A 86 22.68 -15.04 12.63
N CYS A 87 22.25 -14.15 11.77
CA CYS A 87 20.84 -13.98 11.42
C CYS A 87 20.67 -13.55 9.95
N MET A 88 19.42 -13.54 9.49
CA MET A 88 19.03 -13.06 8.17
C MET A 88 18.22 -11.77 8.33
N VAL A 89 18.61 -10.72 7.61
CA VAL A 89 17.90 -9.44 7.67
C VAL A 89 16.47 -9.60 7.13
N PRO A 90 15.43 -9.29 7.92
CA PRO A 90 14.06 -9.37 7.46
C PRO A 90 13.71 -8.21 6.51
N ARG A 91 12.54 -8.30 5.85
CA ARG A 91 11.98 -7.19 5.08
C ARG A 91 11.62 -6.04 6.03
N ASN A 92 11.62 -4.82 5.51
CA ASN A 92 11.21 -3.61 6.23
C ASN A 92 12.10 -3.21 7.43
N SER A 93 13.36 -3.64 7.46
CA SER A 93 14.34 -3.26 8.48
C SER A 93 14.94 -1.86 8.27
N ASN A 94 14.17 -0.92 7.75
CA ASN A 94 14.62 0.38 7.24
C ASN A 94 15.30 1.29 8.29
N LYS A 95 15.01 1.08 9.59
CA LYS A 95 15.64 1.88 10.66
C LYS A 95 17.10 1.54 10.90
N GLY A 96 17.55 0.38 10.44
CA GLY A 96 18.93 -0.09 10.59
C GLY A 96 19.37 -0.33 12.03
N THR A 97 18.49 -0.28 13.02
CA THR A 97 18.82 -0.52 14.42
C THR A 97 19.00 -2.01 14.71
N ILE A 98 19.90 -2.35 15.64
CA ILE A 98 20.09 -3.70 16.16
C ILE A 98 19.82 -3.67 17.65
N GLU A 99 18.82 -4.45 18.09
CA GLU A 99 18.44 -4.61 19.49
C GLU A 99 18.45 -6.09 19.86
N ILE A 100 19.15 -6.44 20.93
CA ILE A 100 19.28 -7.81 21.44
C ILE A 100 18.79 -7.84 22.88
N SER A 101 17.88 -8.76 23.19
CA SER A 101 17.43 -9.01 24.57
C SER A 101 17.64 -10.49 24.91
N ILE A 102 18.23 -10.75 26.08
CA ILE A 102 18.44 -12.10 26.64
C ILE A 102 18.12 -12.04 28.14
N GLY A 103 17.16 -12.83 28.61
CA GLY A 103 16.65 -12.71 29.96
C GLY A 103 16.10 -11.31 30.23
N ASP A 104 16.57 -10.66 31.29
CA ASP A 104 16.15 -9.31 31.68
C ASP A 104 17.05 -8.19 31.10
N GLN A 105 18.05 -8.54 30.31
CA GLN A 105 19.02 -7.59 29.75
C GLN A 105 18.65 -7.24 28.31
N THR A 106 18.84 -5.97 27.94
CA THR A 106 18.70 -5.48 26.56
C THR A 106 19.88 -4.59 26.19
N ALA A 107 20.43 -4.81 25.01
CA ALA A 107 21.49 -3.98 24.42
C ALA A 107 21.09 -3.50 23.03
N MET A 108 21.53 -2.27 22.68
CA MET A 108 21.38 -1.70 21.34
C MET A 108 22.77 -1.42 20.77
N ALA A 109 22.94 -1.67 19.47
CA ALA A 109 24.15 -1.26 18.76
C ALA A 109 24.25 0.27 18.70
N ASN A 110 25.46 0.79 18.80
CA ASN A 110 25.75 2.23 18.65
C ASN A 110 25.54 2.69 17.20
N ASP A 111 25.93 1.84 16.24
CA ASP A 111 25.83 2.10 14.82
C ASP A 111 24.59 1.44 14.22
N ARG A 112 24.21 1.91 13.05
CA ARG A 112 23.09 1.37 12.28
C ARG A 112 23.59 0.82 10.96
N PHE A 113 23.01 -0.28 10.51
CA PHE A 113 23.23 -0.73 9.14
C PHE A 113 22.39 0.10 8.15
N THR A 114 22.88 0.23 6.93
CA THR A 114 22.12 0.85 5.83
C THR A 114 21.26 -0.23 5.15
N TYR A 115 19.95 -0.15 5.28
CA TYR A 115 19.05 -1.06 4.58
C TYR A 115 18.78 -0.54 3.16
N ILE A 116 19.22 -1.29 2.16
CA ILE A 116 18.98 -1.00 0.76
C ILE A 116 17.69 -1.70 0.34
N SER A 117 16.62 -0.93 0.19
CA SER A 117 15.39 -1.42 -0.42
C SER A 117 15.51 -1.31 -1.93
N ASN A 118 15.70 -2.41 -2.61
CA ASN A 118 15.54 -2.43 -4.06
C ASN A 118 14.05 -2.44 -4.37
N THR A 119 13.48 -1.28 -4.67
CA THR A 119 12.14 -1.20 -5.24
C THR A 119 12.23 -1.70 -6.67
N GLN A 120 11.66 -2.86 -6.93
CA GLN A 120 11.54 -3.41 -8.26
C GLN A 120 10.10 -3.23 -8.75
N VAL A 121 9.94 -2.55 -9.86
CA VAL A 121 8.67 -2.48 -10.59
C VAL A 121 8.71 -3.56 -11.66
N THR A 122 7.69 -4.41 -11.66
CA THR A 122 7.52 -5.46 -12.67
C THR A 122 6.10 -5.41 -13.21
N THR A 123 5.93 -5.75 -14.48
CA THR A 123 4.59 -5.92 -15.06
C THR A 123 3.89 -7.09 -14.38
N LEU A 124 2.71 -6.85 -13.80
CA LEU A 124 1.87 -7.90 -13.22
C LEU A 124 1.16 -8.68 -14.32
N CYS A 125 0.50 -7.98 -15.22
CA CYS A 125 -0.28 -8.56 -16.32
C CYS A 125 -0.46 -7.55 -17.45
N GLY A 126 -0.89 -8.04 -18.62
CA GLY A 126 -1.13 -7.25 -19.81
C GLY A 126 -0.04 -7.45 -20.87
N TYR A 127 -0.46 -7.73 -22.08
CA TYR A 127 0.41 -7.96 -23.23
C TYR A 127 0.33 -6.78 -24.20
N VAL A 128 1.49 -6.36 -24.67
CA VAL A 128 1.66 -5.38 -25.74
C VAL A 128 2.58 -6.03 -26.79
N ASP A 129 2.21 -6.00 -28.05
CA ASP A 129 3.02 -6.59 -29.12
C ASP A 129 4.29 -5.77 -29.41
N GLU A 130 5.16 -6.29 -30.27
CA GLU A 130 6.44 -5.65 -30.65
C GLU A 130 6.27 -4.26 -31.28
N THR A 131 5.06 -3.93 -31.75
CA THR A 131 4.73 -2.62 -32.36
C THR A 131 4.08 -1.66 -31.36
N GLY A 132 3.92 -2.06 -30.09
CA GLY A 132 3.26 -1.28 -29.07
C GLY A 132 1.74 -1.34 -29.13
N ARG A 133 1.16 -2.28 -29.90
CA ARG A 133 -0.29 -2.46 -29.97
C ARG A 133 -0.76 -3.40 -28.88
N TYR A 134 -1.95 -3.11 -28.38
CA TYR A 134 -2.64 -3.91 -27.39
C TYR A 134 -4.04 -4.27 -27.91
N GLU A 135 -4.57 -5.37 -27.42
CA GLU A 135 -5.94 -5.80 -27.67
C GLU A 135 -6.61 -6.06 -26.31
N VAL A 136 -7.80 -5.53 -26.12
CA VAL A 136 -8.56 -5.80 -24.90
C VAL A 136 -9.09 -7.23 -24.97
N LYS A 137 -8.51 -8.13 -24.17
CA LYS A 137 -8.92 -9.54 -24.12
C LYS A 137 -8.68 -10.17 -22.77
N ASP A 138 -9.47 -11.20 -22.47
CA ASP A 138 -9.29 -12.08 -21.33
C ASP A 138 -8.19 -13.11 -21.63
N GLY A 139 -7.52 -13.59 -20.58
CA GLY A 139 -6.49 -14.61 -20.72
C GLY A 139 -5.60 -14.74 -19.47
N SER A 140 -4.53 -15.53 -19.64
CA SER A 140 -3.43 -15.56 -18.66
C SER A 140 -2.76 -14.19 -18.57
N PHE A 141 -1.95 -13.95 -17.52
CA PHE A 141 -1.25 -12.67 -17.36
C PHE A 141 -0.33 -12.32 -18.54
N ASP A 142 0.18 -13.32 -19.23
CA ASP A 142 1.07 -13.16 -20.38
C ASP A 142 0.32 -12.93 -21.71
N GLU A 143 -1.01 -13.19 -21.74
CA GLU A 143 -1.83 -13.12 -22.96
C GLU A 143 -2.93 -12.08 -22.88
N CYS A 144 -3.36 -11.71 -21.67
CA CYS A 144 -4.43 -10.74 -21.48
C CYS A 144 -4.00 -9.34 -21.96
N GLY A 145 -4.95 -8.57 -22.42
CA GLY A 145 -4.71 -7.20 -22.87
C GLY A 145 -5.61 -6.19 -22.18
N LEU A 146 -5.07 -5.00 -21.99
CA LEU A 146 -5.69 -3.85 -21.36
C LEU A 146 -5.61 -2.63 -22.26
N ASN A 147 -6.63 -1.76 -22.19
CA ASN A 147 -6.57 -0.46 -22.86
C ASN A 147 -6.30 0.67 -21.87
N CYS A 148 -7.24 0.94 -21.01
CA CYS A 148 -7.17 2.07 -20.09
C CYS A 148 -7.56 1.61 -18.68
N PRO A 149 -6.63 0.97 -17.93
CA PRO A 149 -6.88 0.60 -16.54
C PRO A 149 -7.02 1.87 -15.70
N ALA A 150 -8.13 1.96 -14.98
CA ALA A 150 -8.42 3.11 -14.13
C ALA A 150 -8.48 2.68 -12.66
N TRP A 151 -9.64 2.69 -12.05
CA TRP A 151 -9.78 2.39 -10.63
C TRP A 151 -9.56 0.92 -10.30
N LEU A 152 -8.79 0.65 -9.24
CA LEU A 152 -8.55 -0.69 -8.68
C LEU A 152 -9.22 -0.83 -7.32
N SER A 153 -9.81 -2.00 -7.05
CA SER A 153 -10.40 -2.31 -5.75
C SER A 153 -10.19 -3.77 -5.39
N ILE A 154 -9.56 -4.01 -4.24
CA ILE A 154 -9.31 -5.37 -3.74
C ILE A 154 -10.61 -5.93 -3.15
N ASP A 155 -10.91 -7.18 -3.46
CA ASP A 155 -12.03 -7.91 -2.87
C ASP A 155 -11.80 -8.11 -1.37
N PRO A 156 -12.67 -7.58 -0.48
CA PRO A 156 -12.49 -7.73 0.96
C PRO A 156 -12.65 -9.18 1.48
N GLN A 157 -13.25 -10.08 0.67
CA GLN A 157 -13.39 -11.49 1.02
C GLN A 157 -12.31 -12.38 0.40
N ASN A 158 -11.61 -11.89 -0.65
CA ASN A 158 -10.49 -12.61 -1.27
C ASN A 158 -9.41 -11.64 -1.75
N PRO A 159 -8.33 -11.43 -0.99
CA PRO A 159 -7.30 -10.45 -1.33
C PRO A 159 -6.51 -10.77 -2.62
N ASN A 160 -6.66 -11.99 -3.18
CA ASN A 160 -6.08 -12.35 -4.48
C ASN A 160 -6.94 -11.89 -5.66
N HIS A 161 -8.14 -11.36 -5.40
CA HIS A 161 -9.02 -10.80 -6.41
C HIS A 161 -8.95 -9.27 -6.41
N ILE A 162 -8.55 -8.70 -7.53
CA ILE A 162 -8.53 -7.25 -7.74
C ILE A 162 -9.52 -6.92 -8.85
N TYR A 163 -10.57 -6.19 -8.51
CA TYR A 163 -11.51 -5.66 -9.50
C TYR A 163 -10.98 -4.35 -10.05
N MET A 164 -11.10 -4.19 -11.35
CA MET A 164 -10.55 -3.06 -12.07
C MET A 164 -11.58 -2.49 -13.03
N ILE A 165 -11.69 -1.17 -13.05
CA ILE A 165 -12.38 -0.46 -14.13
C ILE A 165 -11.43 -0.39 -15.33
N GLU A 166 -11.85 -0.90 -16.45
CA GLU A 166 -11.30 -0.56 -17.76
C GLU A 166 -12.20 0.52 -18.37
N GLU A 167 -11.64 1.73 -18.49
CA GLU A 167 -12.42 2.94 -18.75
C GLU A 167 -13.32 2.79 -19.99
N ALA A 168 -14.59 3.20 -19.83
CA ALA A 168 -15.65 3.14 -20.86
C ALA A 168 -15.88 1.76 -21.49
N ASN A 169 -15.42 0.67 -20.87
CA ASN A 169 -15.51 -0.67 -21.43
C ASN A 169 -16.13 -1.69 -20.45
N SER A 170 -15.48 -1.97 -19.33
CA SER A 170 -15.88 -3.10 -18.49
C SER A 170 -15.33 -3.00 -17.05
N ILE A 171 -15.89 -3.85 -16.20
CA ILE A 171 -15.25 -4.24 -14.95
C ILE A 171 -14.52 -5.56 -15.19
N ARG A 172 -13.22 -5.59 -14.86
CA ARG A 172 -12.34 -6.74 -15.02
C ARG A 172 -11.97 -7.31 -13.65
N LEU A 173 -11.73 -8.61 -13.61
CA LEU A 173 -11.15 -9.30 -12.46
C LEU A 173 -9.72 -9.71 -12.79
N ILE A 174 -8.78 -9.29 -11.98
CA ILE A 174 -7.40 -9.77 -11.92
C ILE A 174 -7.32 -10.78 -10.79
N ASP A 175 -7.23 -12.06 -11.13
CA ASP A 175 -7.02 -13.16 -10.18
C ASP A 175 -5.51 -13.41 -10.08
N VAL A 176 -4.92 -12.95 -8.97
CA VAL A 176 -3.47 -13.01 -8.75
C VAL A 176 -2.99 -14.44 -8.52
N GLU A 177 -3.82 -15.28 -7.89
CA GLU A 177 -3.49 -16.67 -7.60
C GLU A 177 -3.56 -17.53 -8.87
N ALA A 178 -4.66 -17.40 -9.62
CA ALA A 178 -4.82 -18.11 -10.89
C ALA A 178 -3.98 -17.51 -12.03
N LYS A 179 -3.37 -16.34 -11.82
CA LYS A 179 -2.62 -15.56 -12.84
C LYS A 179 -3.43 -15.33 -14.10
N LYS A 180 -4.66 -14.90 -13.92
CA LYS A 180 -5.64 -14.74 -15.01
C LYS A 180 -6.39 -13.42 -14.86
N MET A 181 -6.67 -12.80 -16.00
CA MET A 181 -7.60 -11.68 -16.10
C MET A 181 -8.85 -12.07 -16.87
N SER A 182 -10.01 -11.63 -16.39
CA SER A 182 -11.30 -11.90 -17.04
C SER A 182 -12.23 -10.70 -16.94
N THR A 183 -13.09 -10.55 -17.94
CA THR A 183 -14.19 -9.59 -17.94
C THR A 183 -15.31 -10.09 -17.03
N VAL A 184 -15.69 -9.28 -16.05
CA VAL A 184 -16.80 -9.56 -15.14
C VAL A 184 -18.11 -9.13 -15.78
N ILE A 185 -18.18 -7.86 -16.21
CA ILE A 185 -19.36 -7.26 -16.81
C ILE A 185 -18.95 -6.04 -17.65
N THR A 186 -19.64 -5.82 -18.78
CA THR A 186 -19.39 -4.66 -19.65
C THR A 186 -20.26 -3.48 -19.28
N VAL A 187 -19.86 -2.28 -19.72
CA VAL A 187 -20.68 -1.06 -19.54
C VAL A 187 -22.04 -1.18 -20.22
N GLY A 188 -22.11 -1.83 -21.40
CA GLY A 188 -23.36 -2.09 -22.08
C GLY A 188 -24.31 -3.00 -21.31
N GLN A 189 -23.81 -4.03 -20.64
CA GLN A 189 -24.61 -4.90 -19.78
C GLN A 189 -25.10 -4.17 -18.51
N MET A 190 -24.32 -3.23 -17.99
CA MET A 190 -24.70 -2.38 -16.84
C MET A 190 -25.64 -1.23 -17.24
N ASN A 191 -25.78 -0.95 -18.54
CA ASN A 191 -26.47 0.21 -19.08
C ASN A 191 -25.95 1.54 -18.51
N ILE A 192 -24.63 1.65 -18.41
CA ILE A 192 -23.88 2.84 -18.00
C ILE A 192 -22.84 3.18 -19.07
N THR A 193 -22.25 4.38 -19.01
CA THR A 193 -21.33 4.86 -20.03
C THR A 193 -19.90 5.01 -19.54
N SER A 194 -19.72 5.47 -18.31
CA SER A 194 -18.41 5.89 -17.81
C SER A 194 -18.25 5.57 -16.32
N PRO A 195 -17.96 4.32 -15.96
CA PRO A 195 -17.66 3.94 -14.58
C PRO A 195 -16.42 4.67 -14.09
N ARG A 196 -16.42 5.11 -12.80
CA ARG A 196 -15.33 5.91 -12.22
C ARG A 196 -14.70 5.28 -10.99
N THR A 197 -15.50 4.78 -10.06
CA THR A 197 -14.98 4.16 -8.81
C THR A 197 -15.68 2.85 -8.51
N LEU A 198 -14.97 1.98 -7.80
CA LEU A 198 -15.47 0.74 -7.22
C LEU A 198 -15.43 0.84 -5.71
N SER A 199 -16.51 0.48 -5.05
CA SER A 199 -16.58 0.45 -3.59
C SER A 199 -17.37 -0.77 -3.12
N TRP A 200 -17.01 -1.31 -1.96
CA TRP A 200 -17.62 -2.52 -1.42
C TRP A 200 -18.60 -2.21 -0.30
N SER A 201 -19.65 -3.01 -0.19
CA SER A 201 -20.46 -3.06 1.03
C SER A 201 -19.63 -3.55 2.21
N LEU A 202 -20.07 -3.29 3.45
CA LEU A 202 -19.36 -3.72 4.67
C LEU A 202 -19.06 -5.21 4.72
N THR A 203 -19.96 -6.03 4.18
CA THR A 203 -19.81 -7.50 4.14
C THR A 203 -18.97 -7.98 2.94
N GLY A 204 -18.73 -7.11 1.96
CA GLY A 204 -18.11 -7.49 0.69
C GLY A 204 -19.04 -8.25 -0.26
N ASP A 205 -20.35 -8.33 0.04
CA ASP A 205 -21.31 -9.04 -0.80
C ASP A 205 -21.84 -8.24 -1.98
N THR A 206 -21.58 -6.94 -1.99
CA THR A 206 -22.01 -6.02 -3.04
C THR A 206 -20.85 -5.14 -3.47
N LEU A 207 -20.64 -5.07 -4.77
CA LEU A 207 -19.73 -4.11 -5.41
C LEU A 207 -20.55 -2.97 -5.99
N PHE A 208 -20.29 -1.75 -5.54
CA PHE A 208 -20.91 -0.53 -6.05
C PHE A 208 -20.04 0.07 -7.15
N VAL A 209 -20.70 0.48 -8.25
CA VAL A 209 -20.06 1.10 -9.41
C VAL A 209 -20.78 2.40 -9.71
N ASN A 210 -20.13 3.55 -9.59
CA ASN A 210 -20.72 4.80 -10.02
C ASN A 210 -20.48 5.07 -11.49
N ASN A 211 -21.38 5.85 -12.08
CA ASN A 211 -21.37 6.25 -13.46
C ASN A 211 -21.24 7.78 -13.58
N TRP A 212 -20.23 8.22 -14.31
CA TRP A 212 -20.13 9.59 -14.76
C TRP A 212 -20.97 9.73 -16.06
N ALA A 213 -22.30 9.72 -15.91
CA ALA A 213 -23.19 9.98 -17.03
C ALA A 213 -23.11 11.45 -17.45
N ASP A 214 -23.04 11.71 -18.73
CA ASP A 214 -23.20 13.05 -19.28
C ASP A 214 -24.67 13.49 -19.14
N TRP A 215 -25.02 14.69 -19.59
CA TRP A 215 -26.33 15.32 -19.46
C TRP A 215 -27.49 14.48 -20.01
N GLU A 216 -27.80 13.38 -19.35
CA GLU A 216 -28.94 12.50 -19.66
C GLU A 216 -30.14 12.88 -18.81
N ALA A 217 -31.36 12.62 -19.35
CA ALA A 217 -32.60 12.99 -18.67
C ALA A 217 -32.82 12.21 -17.36
N ALA A 218 -32.39 10.94 -17.30
CA ALA A 218 -32.52 10.08 -16.12
C ALA A 218 -31.40 9.04 -16.10
N PRO A 219 -30.15 9.46 -15.87
CA PRO A 219 -29.01 8.54 -15.91
C PRO A 219 -29.06 7.52 -14.76
N ILE A 220 -28.53 6.34 -15.03
CA ILE A 220 -28.14 5.42 -13.96
C ILE A 220 -26.89 6.02 -13.31
N SER A 221 -26.98 6.30 -12.03
CA SER A 221 -25.95 7.02 -11.26
C SER A 221 -25.03 6.06 -10.51
N ILE A 222 -25.61 5.06 -9.84
CA ILE A 222 -24.87 4.01 -9.12
C ILE A 222 -25.54 2.66 -9.36
N VAL A 223 -24.73 1.67 -9.71
CA VAL A 223 -25.13 0.27 -9.92
C VAL A 223 -24.60 -0.58 -8.78
N MET A 224 -25.38 -1.58 -8.37
CA MET A 224 -24.95 -2.68 -7.48
C MET A 224 -24.72 -3.94 -8.30
N LEU A 225 -23.62 -4.61 -8.04
CA LEU A 225 -23.32 -5.95 -8.53
C LEU A 225 -23.22 -6.90 -7.33
N LEU A 226 -24.03 -7.94 -7.30
CA LEU A 226 -24.15 -8.83 -6.14
C LEU A 226 -23.24 -10.05 -6.30
N ARG A 227 -22.50 -10.40 -5.25
CA ARG A 227 -21.62 -11.59 -5.21
C ARG A 227 -22.37 -12.89 -5.50
N LYS A 228 -23.57 -13.06 -4.92
CA LYS A 228 -24.43 -14.24 -5.17
C LYS A 228 -24.86 -14.41 -6.63
N GLU A 229 -24.69 -13.37 -7.45
CA GLU A 229 -24.96 -13.36 -8.90
C GLU A 229 -23.63 -13.28 -9.68
N GLU A 230 -22.50 -13.61 -9.04
CA GLU A 230 -21.15 -13.54 -9.61
C GLU A 230 -20.81 -12.17 -10.21
N PHE A 231 -21.45 -11.10 -9.68
CA PHE A 231 -21.31 -9.71 -10.17
C PHE A 231 -21.73 -9.50 -11.64
N LYS A 232 -22.51 -10.41 -12.20
CA LYS A 232 -22.90 -10.40 -13.64
C LYS A 232 -24.24 -9.76 -13.92
N LYS A 233 -25.04 -9.48 -12.87
CA LYS A 233 -26.35 -8.89 -13.01
C LYS A 233 -26.41 -7.52 -12.33
N PRO A 234 -26.63 -6.44 -13.09
CA PRO A 234 -26.69 -5.10 -12.53
C PRO A 234 -28.04 -4.82 -11.89
N HIS A 235 -27.99 -4.13 -10.76
CA HIS A 235 -29.15 -3.58 -10.06
C HIS A 235 -28.95 -2.07 -9.88
N VAL A 236 -29.94 -1.26 -10.21
CA VAL A 236 -29.85 0.20 -10.04
C VAL A 236 -30.04 0.53 -8.56
N LEU A 237 -29.04 1.19 -7.96
CA LEU A 237 -29.13 1.71 -6.60
C LEU A 237 -29.62 3.16 -6.61
N LEU A 238 -29.05 3.99 -7.46
CA LEU A 238 -29.37 5.43 -7.57
C LEU A 238 -29.45 5.83 -9.04
N SER A 239 -30.42 6.67 -9.37
CA SER A 239 -30.60 7.27 -10.69
C SER A 239 -30.91 8.77 -10.60
N GLY A 240 -30.86 9.46 -11.73
CA GLY A 240 -31.19 10.88 -11.82
C GLY A 240 -30.08 11.85 -11.40
N ARG A 241 -28.85 11.37 -11.22
CA ARG A 241 -27.67 12.20 -10.90
C ARG A 241 -26.62 12.06 -12.01
N ASN A 242 -26.31 13.16 -12.67
CA ASN A 242 -25.25 13.26 -13.67
C ASN A 242 -23.90 13.54 -13.04
N HIS A 243 -22.82 13.24 -13.73
CA HIS A 243 -21.43 13.60 -13.41
C HIS A 243 -20.97 13.18 -12.01
N ILE A 244 -21.33 11.96 -11.58
CA ILE A 244 -20.80 11.43 -10.33
C ILE A 244 -19.34 11.00 -10.54
N ILE A 245 -18.42 11.73 -9.88
CA ILE A 245 -16.98 11.48 -9.98
C ILE A 245 -16.55 10.29 -9.10
N ALA A 246 -17.06 10.21 -7.88
CA ALA A 246 -16.74 9.15 -6.94
C ALA A 246 -17.95 8.72 -6.14
N ALA A 247 -17.99 7.45 -5.75
CA ALA A 247 -18.96 6.90 -4.80
C ALA A 247 -18.24 5.87 -3.91
N ILE A 248 -18.04 6.23 -2.64
CA ILE A 248 -17.23 5.47 -1.70
C ILE A 248 -18.04 5.12 -0.46
N THR A 249 -17.98 3.89 -0.03
CA THR A 249 -18.68 3.38 1.14
C THR A 249 -17.97 3.81 2.44
N HIS A 250 -18.75 4.30 3.40
CA HIS A 250 -18.25 4.55 4.74
C HIS A 250 -17.96 3.22 5.47
N PRO A 251 -16.76 3.03 6.05
CA PRO A 251 -16.28 1.70 6.50
C PRO A 251 -16.99 1.18 7.77
N LYS A 252 -17.86 1.97 8.42
CA LYS A 252 -18.60 1.56 9.62
C LYS A 252 -20.11 1.57 9.44
N THR A 253 -20.66 2.54 8.70
CA THR A 253 -22.12 2.66 8.53
C THR A 253 -22.61 1.92 7.27
N GLY A 254 -21.75 1.77 6.26
CA GLY A 254 -22.12 1.21 4.97
C GLY A 254 -22.79 2.19 4.02
N ASP A 255 -23.08 3.42 4.47
CA ASP A 255 -23.64 4.47 3.62
C ASP A 255 -22.64 4.88 2.54
N ILE A 256 -23.17 5.32 1.40
CA ILE A 256 -22.36 5.69 0.26
C ILE A 256 -22.24 7.21 0.19
N TYR A 257 -21.01 7.71 0.19
CA TYR A 257 -20.71 9.11 -0.03
C TYR A 257 -20.29 9.30 -1.47
N PHE A 258 -21.02 10.14 -2.20
CA PHE A 258 -20.70 10.41 -3.59
C PHE A 258 -20.53 11.90 -3.87
N THR A 259 -19.77 12.19 -4.91
CA THR A 259 -19.42 13.55 -5.30
C THR A 259 -19.88 13.83 -6.74
N GLN A 260 -20.37 15.04 -6.97
CA GLN A 260 -20.75 15.50 -8.31
C GLN A 260 -19.77 16.57 -8.79
N GLU A 261 -19.30 16.41 -10.03
CA GLU A 261 -18.41 17.38 -10.69
C GLU A 261 -19.09 18.73 -10.88
N SER A 262 -20.36 18.71 -11.27
CA SER A 262 -21.15 19.92 -11.41
C SER A 262 -21.53 20.48 -10.04
N GLY A 263 -20.93 21.62 -9.69
CA GLY A 263 -21.19 22.31 -8.42
C GLY A 263 -20.39 21.83 -7.22
N GLY A 264 -19.58 20.77 -7.34
CA GLY A 264 -18.71 20.28 -6.26
C GLY A 264 -19.47 19.78 -5.02
N GLY A 265 -20.69 19.30 -5.20
CA GLY A 265 -21.52 18.78 -4.10
C GLY A 265 -21.01 17.44 -3.58
N VAL A 266 -21.03 17.28 -2.26
CA VAL A 266 -20.79 16.01 -1.56
C VAL A 266 -22.08 15.56 -0.92
N TYR A 267 -22.48 14.34 -1.19
CA TYR A 267 -23.78 13.76 -0.82
C TYR A 267 -23.58 12.46 -0.07
N GLN A 268 -24.49 12.16 0.83
CA GLN A 268 -24.65 10.84 1.46
C GLN A 268 -25.87 10.16 0.88
N TYR A 269 -25.74 8.89 0.53
CA TYR A 269 -26.86 7.97 0.27
C TYR A 269 -26.94 7.00 1.45
N SER A 270 -28.03 7.05 2.18
CA SER A 270 -28.28 6.12 3.29
C SER A 270 -28.73 4.77 2.74
N ILE A 271 -27.94 3.73 3.00
CA ILE A 271 -28.28 2.35 2.59
C ILE A 271 -29.55 1.86 3.29
N SER A 272 -29.81 2.31 4.51
CA SER A 272 -30.95 1.84 5.31
C SER A 272 -32.28 2.47 4.88
N THR A 273 -32.29 3.76 4.47
CA THR A 273 -33.51 4.48 4.11
C THR A 273 -33.67 4.72 2.61
N GLY A 274 -32.58 4.66 1.84
CA GLY A 274 -32.55 5.03 0.42
C GLY A 274 -32.58 6.54 0.18
N GLU A 275 -32.45 7.36 1.23
CA GLU A 275 -32.49 8.81 1.13
C GLU A 275 -31.14 9.37 0.72
N VAL A 276 -31.15 10.48 0.00
CA VAL A 276 -29.97 11.24 -0.41
C VAL A 276 -29.98 12.59 0.26
N GLU A 277 -28.93 12.91 1.00
CA GLU A 277 -28.73 14.19 1.64
C GLU A 277 -27.43 14.85 1.14
N GLN A 278 -27.50 16.18 0.93
CA GLN A 278 -26.31 16.96 0.61
C GLN A 278 -25.61 17.41 1.89
N MET A 279 -24.35 16.98 2.06
CA MET A 279 -23.57 17.34 3.24
C MET A 279 -23.01 18.75 3.13
N PHE A 280 -22.28 19.02 2.06
CA PHE A 280 -21.66 20.32 1.80
C PHE A 280 -21.28 20.44 0.31
N THR A 281 -20.77 21.62 -0.03
CA THR A 281 -20.23 21.92 -1.36
C THR A 281 -18.77 22.36 -1.21
N ILE A 282 -17.86 21.76 -2.02
CA ILE A 282 -16.43 22.14 -1.99
C ILE A 282 -16.14 23.37 -2.84
N GLY A 283 -17.12 23.84 -3.57
CA GLY A 283 -17.05 25.07 -4.37
C GLY A 283 -16.41 24.88 -5.74
N GLY A 284 -16.87 25.70 -6.69
CA GLY A 284 -16.45 25.66 -8.10
C GLY A 284 -17.36 24.80 -8.99
N SER A 285 -17.25 25.00 -10.30
CA SER A 285 -17.84 24.14 -11.32
C SER A 285 -16.75 23.24 -11.92
N TRP A 286 -17.09 22.01 -12.26
CA TRP A 286 -16.15 21.05 -12.86
C TRP A 286 -14.99 20.67 -11.95
N ILE A 287 -15.27 20.40 -10.67
CA ILE A 287 -14.28 20.00 -9.68
C ILE A 287 -14.30 18.49 -9.50
N TRP A 288 -13.15 17.88 -9.65
CA TRP A 288 -12.95 16.47 -9.30
C TRP A 288 -12.67 16.35 -7.81
N VAL A 289 -13.42 15.49 -7.14
CA VAL A 289 -13.37 15.30 -5.69
C VAL A 289 -13.47 13.83 -5.37
N TYR A 290 -12.46 13.29 -4.73
CA TYR A 290 -12.39 11.87 -4.35
C TYR A 290 -12.27 11.72 -2.84
N PRO A 291 -13.34 11.33 -2.13
CA PRO A 291 -13.26 11.03 -0.71
C PRO A 291 -12.63 9.67 -0.44
N TYR A 292 -11.82 9.58 0.59
CA TYR A 292 -11.20 8.35 1.10
C TYR A 292 -11.41 8.30 2.60
N PHE A 293 -12.28 7.41 3.06
CA PHE A 293 -12.50 7.23 4.50
C PHE A 293 -11.32 6.54 5.15
N HIS A 294 -10.88 7.10 6.28
CA HIS A 294 -9.97 6.40 7.16
C HIS A 294 -10.64 5.10 7.65
N PRO A 295 -9.90 3.97 7.81
CA PRO A 295 -10.46 2.68 8.22
C PRO A 295 -11.19 2.70 9.58
N SER A 296 -10.89 3.68 10.46
CA SER A 296 -11.66 3.90 11.69
C SER A 296 -13.08 4.41 11.44
N GLY A 297 -13.31 5.07 10.31
CA GLY A 297 -14.55 5.76 9.99
C GLY A 297 -14.69 7.16 10.63
N ASP A 298 -13.67 7.64 11.35
CA ASP A 298 -13.79 8.90 12.12
C ASP A 298 -13.54 10.15 11.26
N PHE A 299 -12.99 10.00 10.06
CA PHE A 299 -12.74 11.09 9.13
C PHE A 299 -12.53 10.57 7.70
N ALA A 300 -12.55 11.49 6.75
CA ALA A 300 -12.15 11.25 5.36
C ALA A 300 -11.07 12.25 4.93
N TYR A 301 -10.12 11.80 4.13
CA TYR A 301 -9.35 12.66 3.26
C TYR A 301 -10.09 12.83 1.93
N ILE A 302 -10.07 14.04 1.42
CA ILE A 302 -10.76 14.39 0.18
C ILE A 302 -9.72 14.96 -0.78
N LEU A 303 -9.37 14.17 -1.80
CA LEU A 303 -8.44 14.62 -2.83
C LEU A 303 -9.13 15.57 -3.78
N ARG A 304 -8.44 16.65 -4.11
CA ARG A 304 -8.79 17.61 -5.16
C ARG A 304 -7.70 17.59 -6.23
N PRO A 305 -7.83 16.71 -7.23
CA PRO A 305 -6.75 16.45 -8.20
C PRO A 305 -6.21 17.71 -8.87
N ARG A 306 -7.10 18.52 -9.42
CA ARG A 306 -6.71 19.72 -10.18
C ARG A 306 -6.13 20.84 -9.34
N GLU A 307 -6.39 20.83 -8.06
CA GLU A 307 -5.93 21.84 -7.11
C GLU A 307 -4.68 21.41 -6.33
N GLY A 308 -4.23 20.16 -6.51
CA GLY A 308 -3.08 19.63 -5.77
C GLY A 308 -3.26 19.75 -4.25
N THR A 309 -4.48 19.55 -3.74
CA THR A 309 -4.78 19.70 -2.33
C THR A 309 -5.53 18.50 -1.76
N ILE A 310 -5.25 18.19 -0.51
CA ILE A 310 -5.96 17.20 0.29
C ILE A 310 -6.72 17.96 1.37
N LEU A 311 -8.03 17.76 1.43
CA LEU A 311 -8.84 18.25 2.52
C LEU A 311 -9.05 17.13 3.54
N LYS A 312 -9.33 17.50 4.80
CA LYS A 312 -9.74 16.57 5.86
C LYS A 312 -11.14 16.97 6.33
N SER A 313 -12.05 16.02 6.33
CA SER A 313 -13.41 16.14 6.86
C SER A 313 -13.58 15.15 8.00
N LYS A 314 -14.03 15.62 9.16
CA LYS A 314 -14.37 14.75 10.28
C LYS A 314 -15.71 14.09 10.05
N PHE A 315 -15.92 12.94 10.63
CA PHE A 315 -17.20 12.24 10.65
C PHE A 315 -17.87 12.43 12.00
N ASP A 316 -19.02 13.05 12.00
CA ASP A 316 -19.87 13.19 13.19
C ASP A 316 -20.71 11.92 13.37
N LYS A 317 -20.48 11.19 14.45
CA LYS A 317 -21.15 9.92 14.77
C LYS A 317 -22.59 10.13 15.28
N GLU A 318 -22.91 11.32 15.77
CA GLU A 318 -24.25 11.63 16.29
C GLU A 318 -25.21 11.92 15.14
N THR A 319 -24.75 12.67 14.17
CA THR A 319 -25.54 13.02 12.97
C THR A 319 -25.36 12.01 11.83
N ASN A 320 -24.33 11.14 11.91
CA ASN A 320 -23.92 10.21 10.86
C ASN A 320 -23.51 10.93 9.56
N GLN A 321 -22.83 12.08 9.67
CA GLN A 321 -22.52 12.94 8.54
C GLN A 321 -21.04 13.37 8.53
N LEU A 322 -20.53 13.68 7.33
CA LEU A 322 -19.24 14.37 7.18
C LEU A 322 -19.43 15.87 7.46
N GLU A 323 -18.55 16.43 8.31
CA GLU A 323 -18.46 17.87 8.56
C GLU A 323 -17.84 18.61 7.35
N ALA A 324 -18.02 19.92 7.29
CA ALA A 324 -17.36 20.76 6.29
C ALA A 324 -15.82 20.62 6.39
N PRO A 325 -15.13 20.33 5.27
CA PRO A 325 -13.71 20.00 5.31
C PRO A 325 -12.82 21.25 5.41
N SER A 326 -11.62 21.06 5.93
CA SER A 326 -10.54 22.06 5.89
C SER A 326 -9.33 21.53 5.13
N VAL A 327 -8.45 22.43 4.63
CA VAL A 327 -7.23 22.04 3.94
C VAL A 327 -6.29 21.33 4.91
N PHE A 328 -5.89 20.13 4.56
CA PHE A 328 -4.95 19.31 5.33
C PHE A 328 -3.53 19.39 4.77
N ALA A 329 -3.37 19.24 3.44
CA ALA A 329 -2.09 19.33 2.76
C ALA A 329 -2.24 19.92 1.35
N GLY A 330 -1.11 20.46 0.81
CA GLY A 330 -1.10 21.12 -0.48
C GLY A 330 -1.54 22.59 -0.42
N ASN A 331 -1.25 23.37 -1.46
CA ASN A 331 -1.43 24.83 -1.42
C ASN A 331 -1.78 25.49 -2.75
N TRP A 332 -2.36 24.78 -3.70
CA TRP A 332 -2.71 25.28 -5.04
C TRP A 332 -1.53 25.63 -5.96
N ASN A 333 -0.30 25.51 -5.48
CA ASN A 333 0.88 25.71 -6.33
C ASN A 333 1.30 24.34 -6.88
N TRP A 334 1.09 24.17 -8.16
CA TRP A 334 1.47 22.94 -8.83
C TRP A 334 2.97 22.70 -8.75
N GLY A 335 3.35 21.44 -8.64
CA GLY A 335 4.74 20.98 -8.59
C GLY A 335 4.93 19.94 -7.51
N HIS A 336 6.16 19.47 -7.41
CA HIS A 336 6.54 18.42 -6.47
C HIS A 336 7.53 19.02 -5.46
N ARG A 337 7.04 19.35 -4.28
CA ARG A 337 7.88 19.80 -3.17
C ARG A 337 7.43 19.15 -1.88
N GLU A 338 8.35 18.45 -1.23
CA GLU A 338 8.13 17.92 0.10
C GLU A 338 7.86 19.03 1.12
N GLY A 339 7.00 18.75 2.08
CA GLY A 339 6.67 19.72 3.13
C GLY A 339 5.61 19.18 4.08
N VAL A 340 5.42 19.87 5.20
CA VAL A 340 4.39 19.58 6.19
C VAL A 340 3.13 20.39 5.89
N GLY A 341 2.00 19.72 5.75
CA GLY A 341 0.71 20.35 5.53
C GLY A 341 0.69 21.23 4.27
N THR A 342 0.32 22.49 4.39
CA THR A 342 0.21 23.42 3.27
C THR A 342 1.57 23.91 2.72
N ASN A 343 2.68 23.49 3.30
CA ASN A 343 4.00 23.76 2.74
C ASN A 343 4.41 22.76 1.65
N ALA A 344 3.70 21.67 1.49
CA ALA A 344 3.88 20.73 0.37
C ALA A 344 3.27 21.30 -0.92
N ASN A 345 3.91 21.02 -2.06
CA ASN A 345 3.31 21.23 -3.38
C ASN A 345 3.08 19.85 -4.02
N MET A 346 1.89 19.65 -4.53
CA MET A 346 1.49 18.42 -5.21
C MET A 346 0.95 18.77 -6.60
N GLY A 347 1.08 17.85 -7.53
CA GLY A 347 0.53 17.97 -8.88
C GLY A 347 -0.92 17.50 -8.92
N VAL A 348 -1.24 16.57 -9.82
CA VAL A 348 -2.58 16.01 -9.97
C VAL A 348 -2.73 14.75 -9.14
N LEU A 349 -3.58 14.79 -8.13
CA LEU A 349 -3.80 13.68 -7.20
C LEU A 349 -4.84 12.71 -7.77
N TRP A 350 -4.40 11.57 -8.28
CA TRP A 350 -5.30 10.63 -8.97
C TRP A 350 -6.02 9.66 -8.05
N GLN A 351 -5.30 8.97 -7.22
CA GLN A 351 -5.85 7.94 -6.34
C GLN A 351 -5.11 7.90 -5.02
N GLY A 352 -5.79 7.51 -3.95
CA GLY A 352 -5.20 7.32 -2.64
C GLY A 352 -5.56 5.96 -2.04
N ALA A 353 -4.76 5.53 -1.06
CA ALA A 353 -5.03 4.33 -0.29
C ALA A 353 -4.50 4.47 1.14
N PHE A 354 -5.30 4.00 2.10
CA PHE A 354 -4.83 3.80 3.47
C PHE A 354 -4.11 2.45 3.58
N VAL A 355 -2.91 2.48 4.10
CA VAL A 355 -2.09 1.28 4.34
C VAL A 355 -1.76 1.21 5.82
N LYS A 356 -2.05 0.07 6.45
CA LYS A 356 -1.72 -0.14 7.85
C LYS A 356 -0.22 -0.06 8.05
N ASN A 357 0.20 0.78 8.99
CA ASN A 357 1.58 0.91 9.39
C ASN A 357 1.84 0.03 10.62
N GLU A 358 2.44 -1.13 10.40
CA GLU A 358 2.68 -2.11 11.46
C GLU A 358 3.60 -1.57 12.56
N GLU A 359 4.48 -0.64 12.25
CA GLU A 359 5.31 0.03 13.23
C GLU A 359 4.48 0.87 14.21
N TYR A 360 3.54 1.67 13.69
CA TYR A 360 2.65 2.46 14.54
C TYR A 360 1.69 1.57 15.33
N ALA A 361 1.18 0.50 14.71
CA ALA A 361 0.35 -0.48 15.39
C ALA A 361 1.09 -1.12 16.58
N ASN A 362 2.35 -1.50 16.40
CA ASN A 362 3.17 -2.09 17.47
C ASN A 362 3.52 -1.08 18.58
N GLN A 363 3.53 0.21 18.28
CA GLN A 363 3.77 1.28 19.25
C GLN A 363 2.49 1.80 19.92
N HIS A 364 1.34 1.17 19.69
CA HIS A 364 0.01 1.56 20.21
C HIS A 364 -0.34 3.04 19.93
N LYS A 365 0.05 3.55 18.76
CA LYS A 365 -0.33 4.89 18.32
C LYS A 365 -1.79 4.93 17.93
N GLU A 366 -2.47 6.06 18.18
CA GLU A 366 -3.89 6.25 17.88
C GLU A 366 -4.20 6.08 16.39
N ASP A 367 -3.33 6.62 15.51
CA ASP A 367 -3.42 6.42 14.06
C ASP A 367 -2.34 5.45 13.60
N ILE A 368 -2.78 4.29 13.14
CA ILE A 368 -1.93 3.20 12.68
C ILE A 368 -1.92 3.05 11.16
N TYR A 369 -2.45 4.02 10.43
CA TYR A 369 -2.49 3.99 8.98
C TYR A 369 -1.71 5.16 8.37
N ASP A 370 -0.96 4.86 7.32
CA ASP A 370 -0.44 5.87 6.39
C ASP A 370 -1.41 6.05 5.23
N PHE A 371 -1.47 7.24 4.68
CA PHE A 371 -2.25 7.53 3.48
C PHE A 371 -1.31 7.80 2.32
N TYR A 372 -1.29 6.92 1.34
CA TYR A 372 -0.52 7.05 0.11
C TYR A 372 -1.36 7.68 -0.98
N VAL A 373 -0.79 8.58 -1.76
CA VAL A 373 -1.47 9.28 -2.85
C VAL A 373 -0.60 9.23 -4.10
N ALA A 374 -1.21 8.84 -5.22
CA ALA A 374 -0.57 8.94 -6.52
C ALA A 374 -0.66 10.38 -7.01
N ASP A 375 0.47 10.97 -7.32
CA ASP A 375 0.63 12.34 -7.80
C ASP A 375 1.28 12.32 -9.20
N GLY A 376 0.64 12.94 -10.16
CA GLY A 376 1.06 12.92 -11.55
C GLY A 376 0.74 14.21 -12.30
N GLU A 377 0.77 14.16 -13.63
CA GLU A 377 0.40 15.27 -14.50
C GLU A 377 -0.92 15.05 -15.22
N LEU A 378 -1.65 16.14 -15.53
CA LEU A 378 -2.97 16.09 -16.19
C LEU A 378 -2.96 15.44 -17.57
N TRP A 379 -1.83 15.42 -18.29
CA TRP A 379 -1.75 15.07 -19.71
C TRP A 379 -0.50 14.29 -20.09
N GLY A 380 0.02 13.48 -19.20
CA GLY A 380 0.94 12.37 -19.52
C GLY A 380 2.17 12.70 -20.39
N THR A 381 2.87 13.82 -20.17
CA THR A 381 4.01 14.20 -20.99
C THR A 381 5.38 14.05 -20.32
N HIS A 382 5.44 13.69 -19.03
CA HIS A 382 6.73 13.53 -18.36
C HIS A 382 6.77 12.28 -17.46
N PRO A 383 7.92 11.57 -17.43
CA PRO A 383 8.19 10.51 -16.47
C PRO A 383 8.46 11.12 -15.10
N GLY A 384 7.51 11.09 -14.19
CA GLY A 384 7.71 11.68 -12.88
C GLY A 384 6.55 11.52 -11.91
N ASP A 385 5.67 10.55 -12.16
CA ASP A 385 4.59 10.26 -11.22
C ASP A 385 5.18 9.83 -9.88
N LEU A 386 4.77 10.50 -8.81
CA LEU A 386 5.25 10.28 -7.45
C LEU A 386 4.15 9.65 -6.61
N ILE A 387 4.56 8.91 -5.58
CA ILE A 387 3.67 8.45 -4.53
C ILE A 387 4.08 9.17 -3.24
N TRP A 388 3.15 9.92 -2.67
CA TRP A 388 3.30 10.59 -1.38
C TRP A 388 2.75 9.73 -0.25
N ARG A 389 3.41 9.82 0.89
CA ARG A 389 3.00 9.17 2.14
C ARG A 389 2.58 10.19 3.18
#